data_16441909805575c394589cf95e0233b9
#
_entry.id   16441909805575c394589cf95e0233b9
#
_cell.length_a   1.000
_cell.length_b   1.000
_cell.length_c   1.000
_cell.angle_alpha   90.00
_cell.angle_beta   90.00
_cell.angle_gamma   90.00
#
_symmetry.space_group_name_H-M   'P 1'
#
loop_
_entity.id
_entity.type
_entity.pdbx_description
1 polymer ?
#
loop_
_entity_poly.entity_id
_entity_poly.type
_entity_poly.pdbx_seq_one_letter_code
_entity_poly.pdbx_strand_id
1 'polypeptide(L)'
;SMYPRNEYDYCKNFMYMMFAMPTQDYHVDPVVIDALNKLLILHADHEQNCSTSTVRIVGSSQANLYSSVSAGISALWGPLHGGANQEVIEMLERIHADGGNVDKWVAKAKDKEDPFRLMGFGHRVYKNFDPRAKIIKKACDDVLEKLGVNDPLLDIAKKLEKVALEDEYFKARNLYPNVDFYSGIIYKALGLSLIHI
;
A
#
# COMPACT_ATOMS: atom_id res chain seq x y z
N SER A 1 6.72 -9.32 26.18
CA SER A 1 5.82 -9.58 25.03
C SER A 1 4.42 -9.14 25.37
N MET A 2 3.75 -8.49 24.44
CA MET A 2 2.34 -8.15 24.56
C MET A 2 1.50 -9.28 23.96
N TYR A 3 0.47 -9.71 24.68
CA TYR A 3 -0.44 -10.76 24.23
C TYR A 3 -1.75 -10.15 23.74
N PRO A 4 -2.45 -10.80 22.79
CA PRO A 4 -3.75 -10.31 22.34
C PRO A 4 -4.76 -10.29 23.48
N ARG A 5 -5.68 -9.35 23.43
CA ARG A 5 -6.80 -9.21 24.36
C ARG A 5 -8.07 -9.76 23.74
N ASN A 6 -8.84 -10.52 24.51
CA ASN A 6 -10.06 -11.17 24.02
C ASN A 6 -11.17 -10.18 23.63
N GLU A 7 -11.17 -9.00 24.25
CA GLU A 7 -12.12 -7.92 23.97
C GLU A 7 -11.80 -7.08 22.72
N TYR A 8 -10.64 -7.32 22.08
CA TYR A 8 -10.22 -6.59 20.89
C TYR A 8 -10.46 -7.42 19.62
N ASP A 9 -10.89 -6.76 18.55
CA ASP A 9 -10.88 -7.32 17.21
C ASP A 9 -9.47 -7.54 16.66
N TYR A 10 -9.37 -8.14 15.49
CA TYR A 10 -8.08 -8.51 14.88
C TYR A 10 -7.17 -7.30 14.66
N CYS A 11 -7.67 -6.24 14.04
CA CYS A 11 -6.85 -5.06 13.72
C CYS A 11 -6.44 -4.29 14.96
N LYS A 12 -7.33 -4.18 15.94
CA LYS A 12 -7.02 -3.55 17.23
C LYS A 12 -5.98 -4.34 18.00
N ASN A 13 -6.08 -5.68 18.01
CA ASN A 13 -5.08 -6.54 18.60
C ASN A 13 -3.73 -6.42 17.89
N PHE A 14 -3.72 -6.37 16.56
CA PHE A 14 -2.50 -6.18 15.79
C PHE A 14 -1.78 -4.89 16.22
N MET A 15 -2.48 -3.75 16.22
CA MET A 15 -1.91 -2.46 16.63
C MET A 15 -1.48 -2.46 18.10
N TYR A 16 -2.30 -3.05 18.98
CA TYR A 16 -1.97 -3.18 20.39
C TYR A 16 -0.69 -4.00 20.61
N MET A 17 -0.57 -5.18 19.98
CA MET A 17 0.62 -6.02 20.13
C MET A 17 1.87 -5.40 19.52
N MET A 18 1.71 -4.54 18.49
CA MET A 18 2.82 -3.87 17.82
C MET A 18 3.36 -2.68 18.61
N PHE A 19 2.49 -1.85 19.17
CA PHE A 19 2.86 -0.54 19.69
C PHE A 19 2.63 -0.35 21.20
N ALA A 20 1.85 -1.22 21.86
CA ALA A 20 1.61 -1.06 23.28
C ALA A 20 2.85 -1.36 24.12
N MET A 21 3.03 -0.59 25.19
CA MET A 21 4.05 -0.81 26.19
C MET A 21 3.40 -1.21 27.54
N PRO A 22 4.04 -2.09 28.33
CA PRO A 22 3.45 -2.58 29.59
C PRO A 22 3.16 -1.50 30.62
N THR A 23 3.85 -0.36 30.52
CA THR A 23 3.81 0.74 31.49
C THR A 23 2.90 1.90 31.09
N GLN A 24 2.25 1.80 29.93
CA GLN A 24 1.42 2.89 29.41
C GLN A 24 0.12 2.32 28.83
N ASP A 25 -0.99 3.02 29.10
CA ASP A 25 -2.25 2.73 28.41
C ASP A 25 -2.13 3.04 26.93
N TYR A 26 -2.49 2.06 26.10
CA TYR A 26 -2.46 2.20 24.66
C TYR A 26 -3.88 2.29 24.10
N HIS A 27 -4.17 3.42 23.51
CA HIS A 27 -5.45 3.68 22.87
C HIS A 27 -5.24 3.88 21.38
N VAL A 28 -5.87 3.01 20.59
CA VAL A 28 -5.91 3.16 19.11
C VAL A 28 -7.20 3.84 18.70
N ASP A 29 -7.06 4.85 17.85
CA ASP A 29 -8.22 5.51 17.29
C ASP A 29 -9.01 4.56 16.37
N PRO A 30 -10.36 4.54 16.46
CA PRO A 30 -11.20 3.72 15.59
C PRO A 30 -10.98 3.96 14.08
N VAL A 31 -10.62 5.18 13.67
CA VAL A 31 -10.32 5.50 12.26
C VAL A 31 -9.08 4.74 11.78
N VAL A 32 -8.06 4.62 12.63
CA VAL A 32 -6.84 3.86 12.36
C VAL A 32 -7.16 2.36 12.21
N ILE A 33 -7.98 1.82 13.11
CA ILE A 33 -8.40 0.42 13.08
C ILE A 33 -9.20 0.13 11.80
N ASP A 34 -10.14 0.99 11.45
CA ASP A 34 -10.97 0.86 10.26
C ASP A 34 -10.14 0.93 8.97
N ALA A 35 -9.17 1.83 8.91
CA ALA A 35 -8.25 1.93 7.77
C ALA A 35 -7.40 0.67 7.60
N LEU A 36 -6.83 0.13 8.69
CA LEU A 36 -6.07 -1.11 8.65
C LEU A 36 -6.95 -2.30 8.24
N ASN A 37 -8.17 -2.37 8.76
CA ASN A 37 -9.13 -3.41 8.39
C ASN A 37 -9.49 -3.35 6.90
N LYS A 38 -9.74 -2.16 6.35
CA LYS A 38 -9.96 -1.96 4.91
C LYS A 38 -8.74 -2.38 4.09
N LEU A 39 -7.53 -2.01 4.52
CA LEU A 39 -6.29 -2.45 3.86
C LEU A 39 -6.21 -3.97 3.77
N LEU A 40 -6.41 -4.67 4.88
CA LEU A 40 -6.34 -6.13 4.91
C LEU A 40 -7.42 -6.79 4.06
N ILE A 41 -8.66 -6.30 4.11
CA ILE A 41 -9.78 -6.81 3.29
C ILE A 41 -9.50 -6.63 1.80
N LEU A 42 -9.04 -5.44 1.39
CA LEU A 42 -8.81 -5.13 -0.02
C LEU A 42 -7.59 -5.84 -0.62
N HIS A 43 -6.71 -6.40 0.23
CA HIS A 43 -5.58 -7.22 -0.19
C HIS A 43 -5.80 -8.73 0.04
N ALA A 44 -6.94 -9.13 0.62
CA ALA A 44 -7.18 -10.53 1.02
C ALA A 44 -7.30 -11.48 -0.16
N ASP A 45 -7.82 -11.02 -1.29
CA ASP A 45 -7.99 -11.82 -2.49
C ASP A 45 -7.71 -10.99 -3.75
N HIS A 46 -6.88 -11.52 -4.63
CA HIS A 46 -6.57 -10.95 -5.93
C HIS A 46 -6.19 -12.02 -6.94
N GLU A 47 -7.04 -13.03 -7.09
CA GLU A 47 -6.86 -14.16 -7.99
C GLU A 47 -5.62 -15.03 -7.66
N GLN A 48 -5.13 -15.76 -8.66
CA GLN A 48 -3.93 -16.60 -8.59
C GLN A 48 -2.65 -15.75 -8.77
N ASN A 49 -2.27 -15.02 -7.76
CA ASN A 49 -0.98 -14.33 -7.75
C ASN A 49 0.19 -15.28 -7.38
N CYS A 50 1.41 -14.78 -7.39
CA CYS A 50 2.62 -15.58 -7.15
C CYS A 50 2.61 -16.24 -5.75
N SER A 51 2.30 -15.50 -4.68
CA SER A 51 2.27 -16.06 -3.32
C SER A 51 1.14 -17.06 -3.14
N THR A 52 -0.06 -16.78 -3.66
CA THR A 52 -1.19 -17.74 -3.63
C THR A 52 -0.82 -19.05 -4.33
N SER A 53 -0.22 -18.97 -5.51
CA SER A 53 0.23 -20.13 -6.26
C SER A 53 1.31 -20.89 -5.51
N THR A 54 2.27 -20.19 -4.90
CA THR A 54 3.35 -20.79 -4.10
C THR A 54 2.80 -21.56 -2.90
N VAL A 55 1.90 -20.95 -2.12
CA VAL A 55 1.25 -21.63 -0.97
C VAL A 55 0.52 -22.89 -1.43
N ARG A 56 -0.22 -22.81 -2.54
CA ARG A 56 -0.96 -23.95 -3.07
C ARG A 56 -0.03 -25.06 -3.57
N ILE A 57 1.06 -24.71 -4.26
CA ILE A 57 2.05 -25.70 -4.74
C ILE A 57 2.70 -26.40 -3.57
N VAL A 58 3.20 -25.67 -2.58
CA VAL A 58 3.83 -26.28 -1.40
C VAL A 58 2.82 -27.10 -0.60
N GLY A 59 1.61 -26.58 -0.38
CA GLY A 59 0.53 -27.30 0.33
C GLY A 59 0.08 -28.57 -0.38
N SER A 60 0.16 -28.64 -1.73
CA SER A 60 -0.20 -29.83 -2.49
C SER A 60 0.69 -31.04 -2.22
N SER A 61 1.91 -30.81 -1.70
CA SER A 61 2.82 -31.86 -1.21
C SER A 61 2.49 -32.37 0.19
N GLN A 62 1.40 -31.92 0.81
CA GLN A 62 1.02 -32.16 2.19
C GLN A 62 2.01 -31.60 3.23
N ALA A 63 2.79 -30.59 2.83
CA ALA A 63 3.58 -29.82 3.78
C ALA A 63 2.67 -29.16 4.82
N ASN A 64 3.18 -28.95 6.04
CA ASN A 64 2.40 -28.32 7.10
C ASN A 64 2.07 -26.86 6.74
N LEU A 65 1.04 -26.31 7.42
CA LEU A 65 0.54 -24.97 7.17
C LEU A 65 1.63 -23.90 7.29
N TYR A 66 2.49 -24.00 8.30
CA TYR A 66 3.54 -22.99 8.54
C TYR A 66 4.56 -22.97 7.39
N SER A 67 4.99 -24.13 6.91
CA SER A 67 5.90 -24.22 5.76
C SER A 67 5.28 -23.65 4.50
N SER A 68 4.00 -23.95 4.25
CA SER A 68 3.27 -23.46 3.08
C SER A 68 3.11 -21.93 3.11
N VAL A 69 2.73 -21.37 4.25
CA VAL A 69 2.57 -19.92 4.42
C VAL A 69 3.93 -19.21 4.37
N SER A 70 4.98 -19.79 4.99
CA SER A 70 6.34 -19.24 4.93
C SER A 70 6.85 -19.12 3.48
N ALA A 71 6.58 -20.13 2.65
CA ALA A 71 6.93 -20.08 1.22
C ALA A 71 6.17 -18.95 0.49
N GLY A 72 4.89 -18.75 0.82
CA GLY A 72 4.09 -17.65 0.29
C GLY A 72 4.62 -16.27 0.70
N ILE A 73 5.04 -16.12 1.96
CA ILE A 73 5.69 -14.90 2.45
C ILE A 73 7.00 -14.63 1.69
N SER A 74 7.81 -15.66 1.49
CA SER A 74 9.06 -15.56 0.72
C SER A 74 8.81 -15.14 -0.73
N ALA A 75 7.74 -15.64 -1.35
CA ALA A 75 7.35 -15.23 -2.69
C ALA A 75 6.84 -13.78 -2.73
N LEU A 76 6.08 -13.35 -1.71
CA LEU A 76 5.57 -11.99 -1.60
C LEU A 76 6.71 -10.98 -1.38
N TRP A 77 7.76 -11.38 -0.71
CA TRP A 77 8.93 -10.53 -0.47
C TRP A 77 9.72 -10.16 -1.73
N GLY A 78 9.51 -10.87 -2.82
CA GLY A 78 10.16 -10.55 -4.09
C GLY A 78 9.71 -9.18 -4.65
N PRO A 79 10.65 -8.36 -5.18
CA PRO A 79 10.35 -7.00 -5.65
C PRO A 79 9.33 -6.93 -6.80
N LEU A 80 9.19 -8.02 -7.55
CA LEU A 80 8.21 -8.10 -8.64
C LEU A 80 6.82 -8.53 -8.18
N HIS A 81 6.61 -8.73 -6.88
CA HIS A 81 5.33 -9.17 -6.33
C HIS A 81 4.82 -8.26 -5.21
N GLY A 82 5.49 -8.19 -4.07
CA GLY A 82 5.02 -7.40 -2.91
C GLY A 82 5.62 -5.99 -2.81
N GLY A 83 6.43 -5.55 -3.77
CA GLY A 83 7.17 -4.27 -3.68
C GLY A 83 6.41 -3.03 -4.16
N ALA A 84 5.17 -3.16 -4.67
CA ALA A 84 4.52 -2.05 -5.38
C ALA A 84 4.28 -0.80 -4.50
N ASN A 85 3.80 -0.96 -3.28
CA ASN A 85 3.56 0.17 -2.37
C ASN A 85 4.85 0.79 -1.81
N GLN A 86 5.92 -0.01 -1.63
CA GLN A 86 7.25 0.51 -1.32
C GLN A 86 7.76 1.40 -2.45
N GLU A 87 7.71 0.92 -3.68
CA GLU A 87 8.14 1.67 -4.87
C GLU A 87 7.36 2.99 -5.04
N VAL A 88 6.08 3.01 -4.67
CA VAL A 88 5.29 4.26 -4.64
C VAL A 88 5.87 5.25 -3.64
N ILE A 89 6.15 4.83 -2.41
CA ILE A 89 6.71 5.72 -1.39
C ILE A 89 8.08 6.24 -1.81
N GLU A 90 8.96 5.38 -2.30
CA GLU A 90 10.28 5.77 -2.80
C GLU A 90 10.18 6.76 -3.97
N MET A 91 9.23 6.55 -4.88
CA MET A 91 8.94 7.50 -5.96
C MET A 91 8.50 8.87 -5.42
N LEU A 92 7.57 8.90 -4.49
CA LEU A 92 7.08 10.14 -3.90
C LEU A 92 8.19 10.88 -3.12
N GLU A 93 9.04 10.15 -2.40
CA GLU A 93 10.19 10.70 -1.70
C GLU A 93 11.24 11.29 -2.67
N ARG A 94 11.51 10.62 -3.79
CA ARG A 94 12.38 11.17 -4.86
C ARG A 94 11.82 12.46 -5.46
N ILE A 95 10.51 12.51 -5.74
CA ILE A 95 9.85 13.72 -6.24
C ILE A 95 9.92 14.83 -5.19
N HIS A 96 9.70 14.52 -3.93
CA HIS A 96 9.79 15.47 -2.82
C HIS A 96 11.20 16.05 -2.67
N ALA A 97 12.23 15.19 -2.68
CA ALA A 97 13.63 15.58 -2.59
C ALA A 97 14.09 16.47 -3.77
N ASP A 98 13.48 16.32 -4.94
CA ASP A 98 13.73 17.16 -6.13
C ASP A 98 12.85 18.45 -6.14
N GLY A 99 12.34 18.86 -4.99
CA GLY A 99 11.55 20.09 -4.82
C GLY A 99 10.07 19.95 -5.14
N GLY A 100 9.53 18.74 -5.29
CA GLY A 100 8.10 18.47 -5.49
C GLY A 100 7.58 18.86 -6.89
N ASN A 101 8.45 18.98 -7.88
CA ASN A 101 8.07 19.35 -9.24
C ASN A 101 7.45 18.16 -9.99
N VAL A 102 6.14 17.99 -9.82
CA VAL A 102 5.36 16.90 -10.43
C VAL A 102 5.43 16.93 -11.96
N ASP A 103 5.36 18.12 -12.59
CA ASP A 103 5.35 18.22 -14.04
C ASP A 103 6.63 17.68 -14.68
N LYS A 104 7.79 17.93 -14.07
CA LYS A 104 9.08 17.36 -14.48
C LYS A 104 9.06 15.84 -14.49
N TRP A 105 8.52 15.23 -13.43
CA TRP A 105 8.47 13.78 -13.28
C TRP A 105 7.42 13.12 -14.18
N VAL A 106 6.31 13.81 -14.42
CA VAL A 106 5.31 13.41 -15.41
C VAL A 106 5.92 13.42 -16.83
N ALA A 107 6.71 14.44 -17.17
CA ALA A 107 7.39 14.48 -18.46
C ALA A 107 8.36 13.31 -18.63
N LYS A 108 9.14 12.96 -17.60
CA LYS A 108 10.00 11.77 -17.58
C LYS A 108 9.20 10.48 -17.76
N ALA A 109 8.06 10.34 -17.09
CA ALA A 109 7.21 9.14 -17.21
C ALA A 109 6.62 8.96 -18.62
N LYS A 110 6.46 10.04 -19.37
CA LYS A 110 6.00 10.03 -20.76
C LYS A 110 7.12 9.74 -21.77
N ASP A 111 8.36 10.00 -21.40
CA ASP A 111 9.52 9.74 -22.22
C ASP A 111 9.82 8.23 -22.23
N LYS A 112 9.88 7.65 -23.42
CA LYS A 112 10.19 6.21 -23.59
C LYS A 112 11.65 5.89 -23.32
N GLU A 113 12.54 6.85 -23.52
CA GLU A 113 13.99 6.69 -23.31
C GLU A 113 14.38 6.88 -21.84
N ASP A 114 13.56 7.58 -21.05
CA ASP A 114 13.78 7.69 -19.59
C ASP A 114 13.36 6.38 -18.90
N PRO A 115 14.18 5.82 -18.01
CA PRO A 115 13.85 4.61 -17.27
C PRO A 115 12.76 4.80 -16.22
N PHE A 116 12.44 6.04 -15.86
CA PHE A 116 11.45 6.36 -14.85
C PHE A 116 10.04 5.95 -15.27
N ARG A 117 9.31 5.34 -14.35
CA ARG A 117 7.89 5.02 -14.52
C ARG A 117 7.11 5.42 -13.28
N LEU A 118 5.84 5.79 -13.46
CA LEU A 118 4.94 6.04 -12.34
C LEU A 118 4.55 4.73 -11.67
N MET A 119 4.92 4.58 -10.40
CA MET A 119 4.56 3.44 -9.57
C MET A 119 3.18 3.63 -8.94
N GLY A 120 2.41 2.55 -8.79
CA GLY A 120 1.04 2.61 -8.29
C GLY A 120 0.00 3.05 -9.32
N PHE A 121 0.35 3.03 -10.63
CA PHE A 121 -0.54 3.38 -11.73
C PHE A 121 -0.74 2.21 -12.68
N GLY A 122 -1.99 2.07 -13.13
CA GLY A 122 -2.40 0.97 -14.01
C GLY A 122 -2.64 -0.33 -13.25
N HIS A 123 -3.27 -1.26 -13.93
CA HIS A 123 -3.60 -2.56 -13.37
C HIS A 123 -3.65 -3.62 -14.47
N ARG A 124 -3.19 -4.83 -14.15
CA ARG A 124 -3.17 -5.93 -15.13
C ARG A 124 -4.58 -6.38 -15.51
N VAL A 125 -5.50 -6.43 -14.55
CA VAL A 125 -6.89 -6.89 -14.72
C VAL A 125 -7.83 -5.74 -15.02
N TYR A 126 -7.83 -4.68 -14.19
CA TYR A 126 -8.71 -3.54 -14.38
C TYR A 126 -8.28 -2.70 -15.57
N LYS A 127 -9.17 -2.54 -16.55
CA LYS A 127 -8.96 -1.69 -17.75
C LYS A 127 -9.45 -0.26 -17.53
N ASN A 128 -10.03 0.00 -16.36
CA ASN A 128 -10.48 1.31 -15.90
C ASN A 128 -9.89 1.58 -14.50
N PHE A 129 -10.43 2.57 -13.83
CA PHE A 129 -10.06 2.92 -12.46
C PHE A 129 -10.23 1.73 -11.51
N ASP A 130 -9.21 1.44 -10.69
CA ASP A 130 -9.27 0.40 -9.67
C ASP A 130 -10.31 0.79 -8.59
N PRO A 131 -11.42 0.04 -8.42
CA PRO A 131 -12.46 0.39 -7.46
C PRO A 131 -11.94 0.44 -6.02
N ARG A 132 -10.88 -0.31 -5.71
CA ARG A 132 -10.24 -0.33 -4.40
C ARG A 132 -9.51 0.98 -4.10
N ALA A 133 -8.93 1.62 -5.13
CA ALA A 133 -8.20 2.89 -4.96
C ALA A 133 -9.10 4.00 -4.41
N LYS A 134 -10.38 4.04 -4.78
CA LYS A 134 -11.34 5.02 -4.24
C LYS A 134 -11.59 4.83 -2.74
N ILE A 135 -11.70 3.57 -2.30
CA ILE A 135 -11.92 3.23 -0.88
C ILE A 135 -10.68 3.57 -0.06
N ILE A 136 -9.50 3.16 -0.55
CA ILE A 136 -8.22 3.41 0.11
C ILE A 136 -7.89 4.89 0.17
N LYS A 137 -8.16 5.65 -0.88
CA LYS A 137 -7.97 7.11 -0.88
C LYS A 137 -8.76 7.77 0.25
N LYS A 138 -10.05 7.43 0.37
CA LYS A 138 -10.87 7.96 1.46
C LYS A 138 -10.30 7.59 2.83
N ALA A 139 -9.92 6.34 3.04
CA ALA A 139 -9.30 5.89 4.29
C ALA A 139 -7.98 6.62 4.57
N CYS A 140 -7.18 6.93 3.54
CA CYS A 140 -5.96 7.70 3.66
C CYS A 140 -6.25 9.14 4.14
N ASP A 141 -7.19 9.82 3.51
CA ASP A 141 -7.60 11.18 3.90
C ASP A 141 -8.09 11.19 5.36
N ASP A 142 -8.99 10.25 5.74
CA ASP A 142 -9.55 10.12 7.09
C ASP A 142 -8.44 9.90 8.16
N VAL A 143 -7.47 9.03 7.89
CA VAL A 143 -6.34 8.72 8.81
C VAL A 143 -5.44 9.93 9.00
N LEU A 144 -5.04 10.59 7.91
CA LEU A 144 -4.12 11.73 7.97
C LEU A 144 -4.76 12.92 8.68
N GLU A 145 -6.03 13.20 8.41
CA GLU A 145 -6.80 14.21 9.13
C GLU A 145 -6.85 13.90 10.64
N LYS A 146 -7.19 12.65 10.98
CA LYS A 146 -7.32 12.24 12.38
C LYS A 146 -6.02 12.26 13.16
N LEU A 147 -4.93 11.84 12.54
CA LEU A 147 -3.61 11.84 13.17
C LEU A 147 -2.92 13.21 13.14
N GLY A 148 -3.51 14.20 12.48
CA GLY A 148 -2.92 15.52 12.28
C GLY A 148 -1.60 15.48 11.51
N VAL A 149 -1.41 14.45 10.68
CA VAL A 149 -0.20 14.26 9.89
C VAL A 149 -0.33 15.05 8.59
N ASN A 150 0.46 16.10 8.47
CA ASN A 150 0.61 16.84 7.22
C ASN A 150 1.82 16.26 6.46
N ASP A 151 1.58 15.18 5.70
CA ASP A 151 2.64 14.52 4.93
C ASP A 151 2.75 15.17 3.54
N PRO A 152 3.88 15.80 3.19
CA PRO A 152 4.10 16.40 1.88
C PRO A 152 3.99 15.39 0.73
N LEU A 153 4.18 14.10 0.98
CA LEU A 153 4.02 13.05 -0.02
C LEU A 153 2.57 12.91 -0.47
N LEU A 154 1.60 13.17 0.43
CA LEU A 154 0.19 13.15 0.06
C LEU A 154 -0.16 14.25 -0.94
N ASP A 155 0.38 15.45 -0.76
CA ASP A 155 0.15 16.56 -1.69
C ASP A 155 0.72 16.25 -3.08
N ILE A 156 1.90 15.63 -3.13
CA ILE A 156 2.49 15.15 -4.38
C ILE A 156 1.62 14.05 -4.99
N ALA A 157 1.16 13.10 -4.19
CA ALA A 157 0.29 12.02 -4.64
C ALA A 157 -1.03 12.57 -5.25
N LYS A 158 -1.69 13.51 -4.57
CA LYS A 158 -2.91 14.16 -5.09
C LYS A 158 -2.68 14.90 -6.41
N LYS A 159 -1.54 15.55 -6.58
CA LYS A 159 -1.16 16.21 -7.84
C LYS A 159 -0.92 15.19 -8.96
N LEU A 160 -0.20 14.11 -8.67
CA LEU A 160 0.03 13.01 -9.63
C LEU A 160 -1.29 12.34 -10.04
N GLU A 161 -2.17 12.07 -9.08
CA GLU A 161 -3.50 11.52 -9.36
C GLU A 161 -4.28 12.44 -10.30
N LYS A 162 -4.33 13.74 -10.00
CA LYS A 162 -5.03 14.72 -10.83
C LYS A 162 -4.50 14.69 -12.27
N VAL A 163 -3.19 14.73 -12.43
CA VAL A 163 -2.57 14.67 -13.77
C VAL A 163 -2.96 13.37 -14.49
N ALA A 164 -2.89 12.21 -13.81
CA ALA A 164 -3.22 10.93 -14.43
C ALA A 164 -4.70 10.83 -14.85
N LEU A 165 -5.60 11.50 -14.12
CA LEU A 165 -7.03 11.53 -14.44
C LEU A 165 -7.38 12.53 -15.55
N GLU A 166 -6.57 13.57 -15.79
CA GLU A 166 -6.85 14.63 -16.75
C GLU A 166 -6.06 14.47 -18.06
N ASP A 167 -4.86 13.92 -18.01
CA ASP A 167 -3.93 13.86 -19.14
C ASP A 167 -4.24 12.69 -20.10
N GLU A 168 -4.37 12.99 -21.37
CA GLU A 168 -4.73 12.03 -22.42
C GLU A 168 -3.70 10.90 -22.60
N TYR A 169 -2.42 11.12 -22.31
CA TYR A 169 -1.40 10.07 -22.37
C TYR A 169 -1.69 8.92 -21.39
N PHE A 170 -2.08 9.27 -20.15
CA PHE A 170 -2.37 8.31 -19.10
C PHE A 170 -3.73 7.65 -19.33
N LYS A 171 -4.75 8.41 -19.72
CA LYS A 171 -6.09 7.90 -20.06
C LYS A 171 -6.03 6.86 -21.18
N ALA A 172 -5.35 7.19 -22.29
CA ALA A 172 -5.22 6.31 -23.45
C ALA A 172 -4.51 4.97 -23.12
N ARG A 173 -3.75 4.93 -22.02
CA ARG A 173 -3.02 3.75 -21.55
C ARG A 173 -3.64 3.09 -20.32
N ASN A 174 -4.76 3.60 -19.84
CA ASN A 174 -5.44 3.14 -18.61
C ASN A 174 -4.51 3.18 -17.37
N LEU A 175 -3.66 4.20 -17.27
CA LEU A 175 -2.72 4.39 -16.18
C LEU A 175 -3.39 5.19 -15.05
N TYR A 176 -4.38 4.61 -14.43
CA TYR A 176 -5.08 5.18 -13.28
C TYR A 176 -4.42 4.72 -11.96
N PRO A 177 -4.51 5.51 -10.88
CA PRO A 177 -4.05 5.09 -9.56
C PRO A 177 -4.71 3.77 -9.13
N ASN A 178 -3.92 2.85 -8.61
CA ASN A 178 -4.37 1.57 -8.09
C ASN A 178 -4.34 1.54 -6.54
N VAL A 179 -4.62 0.38 -5.94
CA VAL A 179 -4.66 0.23 -4.48
C VAL A 179 -3.32 0.54 -3.82
N ASP A 180 -2.20 0.25 -4.47
CA ASP A 180 -0.86 0.45 -3.91
C ASP A 180 -0.46 1.91 -3.81
N PHE A 181 -1.10 2.77 -4.62
CA PHE A 181 -0.79 4.20 -4.67
C PHE A 181 -1.02 4.92 -3.33
N TYR A 182 -2.08 4.56 -2.59
CA TYR A 182 -2.38 5.17 -1.29
C TYR A 182 -2.06 4.28 -0.09
N SER A 183 -1.97 2.95 -0.27
CA SER A 183 -1.76 2.02 0.84
C SER A 183 -0.44 2.27 1.57
N GLY A 184 0.63 2.56 0.83
CA GLY A 184 1.93 2.88 1.40
C GLY A 184 1.90 4.12 2.32
N ILE A 185 1.17 5.16 1.94
CA ILE A 185 1.01 6.39 2.74
C ILE A 185 0.27 6.07 4.05
N ILE A 186 -0.77 5.24 4.00
CA ILE A 186 -1.49 4.81 5.20
C ILE A 186 -0.56 4.02 6.12
N TYR A 187 0.16 3.01 5.63
CA TYR A 187 1.10 2.23 6.44
C TYR A 187 2.14 3.13 7.11
N LYS A 188 2.71 4.07 6.36
CA LYS A 188 3.66 5.05 6.91
C LYS A 188 3.03 5.90 8.01
N ALA A 189 1.81 6.40 7.81
CA ALA A 189 1.08 7.18 8.81
C ALA A 189 0.75 6.38 10.08
N LEU A 190 0.52 5.06 9.95
CA LEU A 190 0.31 4.14 11.06
C LEU A 190 1.61 3.76 11.79
N GLY A 191 2.77 4.21 11.35
CA GLY A 191 4.07 3.83 11.89
C GLY A 191 4.57 2.45 11.43
N LEU A 192 3.95 1.89 10.39
CA LEU A 192 4.37 0.62 9.79
C LEU A 192 5.36 0.90 8.66
N SER A 193 6.59 0.43 8.82
CA SER A 193 7.63 0.59 7.79
C SER A 193 7.37 -0.33 6.61
N LEU A 194 7.61 0.18 5.38
CA LEU A 194 7.54 -0.59 4.14
C LEU A 194 8.92 -0.99 3.61
N ILE A 195 9.99 -0.41 4.18
CA ILE A 195 11.36 -0.57 3.67
C ILE A 195 12.28 -1.33 4.63
N HIS A 196 11.79 -1.75 5.80
CA HIS A 196 12.55 -2.46 6.83
C HIS A 196 12.00 -3.87 7.09
N ILE A 197 11.48 -4.51 6.07
CA ILE A 197 11.07 -5.91 6.16
C ILE A 197 12.20 -6.81 5.69
#